data_9e190f030785e7ef510ce48dbbb4d283
#
_entry.id   9e190f030785e7ef510ce48dbbb4d283
#
_cell.length_a   1.000
_cell.length_b   1.000
_cell.length_c   1.000
_cell.angle_alpha   90.00
_cell.angle_beta   90.00
_cell.angle_gamma   90.00
#
_symmetry.space_group_name_H-M   'P 1'
#
loop_
_entity.id
_entity.type
_entity.pdbx_description
1 polymer ?
#
loop_
_entity_poly.entity_id
_entity_poly.type
_entity_poly.pdbx_seq_one_letter_code
_entity_poly.pdbx_strand_id
1 'polypeptide(L)'
;MRVLLLGATGTIGLATARALMQQGHQLVCLLRKPLGSAAASHPNQILTSLQGAELRFGDPCRLESLKQDAFCNEPFDAVVSCLASRTGTPQDAWAVDYQAHLLALEVAKSVGVRQFVLLSAICVQKPLLAFQKAKLAFESALIESGLTYSIVRPTAFFKSLSGQLTRVQKGKPFLIFGDGRRTACKPISDDDLGDFMARCLTDASKHNQILPIGGPGPAITPREQG
;
A
#
# COMPACT_ATOMS: atom_id res chain seq x y z
N MET A 1 -10.76 -5.61 15.90
CA MET A 1 -9.33 -5.95 15.93
C MET A 1 -8.53 -4.67 16.12
N ARG A 2 -7.39 -4.73 16.76
CA ARG A 2 -6.42 -3.62 16.79
C ARG A 2 -5.42 -3.79 15.65
N VAL A 3 -5.34 -2.81 14.76
CA VAL A 3 -4.62 -2.90 13.49
C VAL A 3 -3.59 -1.79 13.40
N LEU A 4 -2.33 -2.14 13.08
CA LEU A 4 -1.30 -1.17 12.72
C LEU A 4 -1.30 -1.00 11.20
N LEU A 5 -1.51 0.24 10.74
CA LEU A 5 -1.45 0.60 9.32
C LEU A 5 -0.15 1.35 9.02
N LEU A 6 0.65 0.79 8.12
CA LEU A 6 1.83 1.41 7.55
C LEU A 6 1.50 2.03 6.19
N GLY A 7 1.98 3.25 5.93
CA GLY A 7 1.72 3.93 4.66
C GLY A 7 0.35 4.63 4.57
N ALA A 8 -0.26 4.97 5.70
CA ALA A 8 -1.59 5.60 5.80
C ALA A 8 -1.73 6.92 5.03
N THR A 9 -0.64 7.64 4.74
CA THR A 9 -0.67 8.92 4.01
C THR A 9 -0.71 8.78 2.49
N GLY A 10 -0.56 7.57 1.97
CA GLY A 10 -0.71 7.27 0.55
C GLY A 10 -2.18 7.21 0.14
N THR A 11 -2.47 7.31 -1.16
CA THR A 11 -3.83 7.27 -1.70
C THR A 11 -4.59 6.02 -1.26
N ILE A 12 -4.01 4.85 -1.47
CA ILE A 12 -4.63 3.58 -1.05
C ILE A 12 -4.59 3.42 0.48
N GLY A 13 -3.53 3.89 1.14
CA GLY A 13 -3.46 3.87 2.60
C GLY A 13 -4.58 4.67 3.27
N LEU A 14 -4.94 5.85 2.75
CA LEU A 14 -6.08 6.64 3.24
C LEU A 14 -7.42 5.93 3.01
N ALA A 15 -7.62 5.32 1.84
CA ALA A 15 -8.83 4.55 1.55
C ALA A 15 -8.93 3.33 2.47
N THR A 16 -7.81 2.61 2.66
CA THR A 16 -7.73 1.47 3.58
C THR A 16 -8.01 1.88 5.03
N ALA A 17 -7.47 3.03 5.47
CA ALA A 17 -7.74 3.56 6.81
C ALA A 17 -9.23 3.82 7.04
N ARG A 18 -9.90 4.48 6.07
CA ARG A 18 -11.36 4.71 6.13
C ARG A 18 -12.14 3.40 6.21
N ALA A 19 -11.81 2.44 5.36
CA ALA A 19 -12.48 1.14 5.33
C ALA A 19 -12.30 0.37 6.65
N LEU A 20 -11.08 0.36 7.21
CA LEU A 20 -10.80 -0.28 8.50
C LEU A 20 -11.60 0.36 9.65
N MET A 21 -11.67 1.68 9.71
CA MET A 21 -12.45 2.39 10.72
C MET A 21 -13.96 2.15 10.55
N GLN A 22 -14.48 2.15 9.32
CA GLN A 22 -15.89 1.86 9.03
C GLN A 22 -16.28 0.43 9.43
N GLN A 23 -15.36 -0.53 9.36
CA GLN A 23 -15.55 -1.90 9.81
C GLN A 23 -15.35 -2.07 11.34
N GLY A 24 -15.17 -0.98 12.08
CA GLY A 24 -15.08 -0.98 13.54
C GLY A 24 -13.73 -1.45 14.10
N HIS A 25 -12.65 -1.43 13.31
CA HIS A 25 -11.32 -1.75 13.81
C HIS A 25 -10.72 -0.58 14.59
N GLN A 26 -9.97 -0.89 15.66
CA GLN A 26 -9.12 0.10 16.34
C GLN A 26 -7.86 0.30 15.51
N LEU A 27 -7.75 1.46 14.87
CA LEU A 27 -6.70 1.74 13.91
C LEU A 27 -5.59 2.59 14.53
N VAL A 28 -4.36 2.12 14.40
CA VAL A 28 -3.13 2.87 14.70
C VAL A 28 -2.40 3.11 13.38
N CYS A 29 -2.08 4.36 13.06
CA CYS A 29 -1.39 4.74 11.84
C CYS A 29 0.02 5.23 12.14
N LEU A 30 1.06 4.60 11.58
CA LEU A 30 2.42 5.12 11.62
C LEU A 30 2.63 6.12 10.49
N LEU A 31 2.88 7.38 10.85
CA LEU A 31 3.18 8.48 9.95
C LEU A 31 4.65 8.89 10.06
N ARG A 32 5.27 9.29 8.95
CA ARG A 32 6.59 9.91 9.01
C ARG A 32 6.50 11.33 9.58
N LYS A 33 7.44 11.69 10.47
CA LYS A 33 7.56 13.07 10.95
C LYS A 33 7.83 13.99 9.74
N PRO A 34 7.13 15.12 9.61
CA PRO A 34 7.45 16.08 8.56
C PRO A 34 8.89 16.57 8.75
N LEU A 35 9.75 16.39 7.76
CA LEU A 35 11.10 16.95 7.73
C LEU A 35 11.03 18.35 7.09
N GLY A 36 11.07 19.40 7.92
CA GLY A 36 11.12 20.79 7.47
C GLY A 36 9.85 21.32 6.78
N SER A 37 9.97 22.44 6.08
CA SER A 37 8.89 23.16 5.40
C SER A 37 8.31 22.46 4.16
N ALA A 38 8.83 21.32 3.77
CA ALA A 38 8.25 20.47 2.71
C ALA A 38 7.11 19.61 3.27
N ALA A 39 6.18 20.25 3.99
CA ALA A 39 4.93 19.63 4.39
C ALA A 39 4.19 19.13 3.14
N ALA A 40 3.64 17.91 3.23
CA ALA A 40 2.77 17.36 2.20
C ALA A 40 1.78 18.44 1.72
N SER A 41 1.49 18.45 0.44
CA SER A 41 0.66 19.47 -0.22
C SER A 41 -0.69 19.76 0.45
N HIS A 42 -1.14 18.92 1.42
CA HIS A 42 -2.36 19.12 2.22
C HIS A 42 -2.29 18.37 3.56
N PRO A 43 -1.45 18.77 4.53
CA PRO A 43 -1.32 18.05 5.81
C PRO A 43 -2.64 18.00 6.58
N ASN A 44 -3.43 19.05 6.55
CA ASN A 44 -4.72 19.13 7.26
C ASN A 44 -5.76 18.17 6.69
N GLN A 45 -5.80 17.96 5.36
CA GLN A 45 -6.74 17.02 4.74
C GLN A 45 -6.40 15.56 5.09
N ILE A 46 -5.11 15.22 5.14
CA ILE A 46 -4.68 13.88 5.54
C ILE A 46 -5.06 13.61 6.98
N LEU A 47 -4.77 14.54 7.90
CA LEU A 47 -5.12 14.41 9.32
C LEU A 47 -6.63 14.32 9.53
N THR A 48 -7.42 15.13 8.81
CA THR A 48 -8.89 15.05 8.83
C THR A 48 -9.39 13.68 8.34
N SER A 49 -8.79 13.13 7.30
CA SER A 49 -9.16 11.80 6.75
C SER A 49 -8.81 10.64 7.68
N LEU A 50 -7.91 10.85 8.63
CA LEU A 50 -7.49 9.87 9.64
C LEU A 50 -8.12 10.15 11.01
N GLN A 51 -9.11 11.05 11.09
CA GLN A 51 -9.83 11.33 12.32
C GLN A 51 -10.54 10.06 12.82
N GLY A 52 -10.29 9.70 14.07
CA GLY A 52 -10.75 8.45 14.68
C GLY A 52 -9.68 7.34 14.75
N ALA A 53 -8.54 7.50 14.06
CA ALA A 53 -7.38 6.64 14.22
C ALA A 53 -6.39 7.23 15.25
N GLU A 54 -5.67 6.36 15.95
CA GLU A 54 -4.51 6.75 16.74
C GLU A 54 -3.34 7.05 15.81
N LEU A 55 -2.76 8.25 15.88
CA LEU A 55 -1.65 8.66 15.04
C LEU A 55 -0.33 8.57 15.80
N ARG A 56 0.62 7.82 15.27
CA ARG A 56 1.98 7.69 15.79
C ARG A 56 2.97 8.21 14.76
N PHE A 57 4.09 8.78 15.22
CA PHE A 57 5.05 9.42 14.34
C PHE A 57 6.41 8.75 14.47
N GLY A 58 6.88 8.12 13.38
CA GLY A 58 8.14 7.40 13.34
C GLY A 58 8.61 7.12 11.91
N ASP A 59 9.69 6.37 11.81
CA ASP A 59 10.30 5.98 10.55
C ASP A 59 10.23 4.45 10.35
N PRO A 60 9.44 3.95 9.39
CA PRO A 60 9.32 2.52 9.16
C PRO A 60 10.63 1.86 8.66
N CYS A 61 11.60 2.64 8.23
CA CYS A 61 12.91 2.14 7.81
C CYS A 61 13.90 1.95 8.97
N ARG A 62 13.47 2.19 10.21
CA ARG A 62 14.31 2.08 11.41
C ARG A 62 13.68 1.12 12.43
N LEU A 63 14.41 0.07 12.79
CA LEU A 63 13.94 -0.95 13.72
C LEU A 63 13.51 -0.36 15.08
N GLU A 64 14.33 0.52 15.65
CA GLU A 64 14.02 1.13 16.94
C GLU A 64 12.77 2.01 16.88
N SER A 65 12.56 2.72 15.77
CA SER A 65 11.35 3.52 15.58
C SER A 65 10.10 2.63 15.44
N LEU A 66 10.21 1.49 14.75
CA LEU A 66 9.12 0.53 14.73
C LEU A 66 8.79 -0.01 16.12
N LYS A 67 9.80 -0.38 16.93
CA LYS A 67 9.59 -0.86 18.29
C LYS A 67 9.01 0.20 19.22
N GLN A 68 9.60 1.40 19.21
CA GLN A 68 9.31 2.45 20.21
C GLN A 68 8.17 3.37 19.80
N ASP A 69 8.05 3.68 18.49
CA ASP A 69 7.10 4.68 18.01
C ASP A 69 5.86 4.03 17.33
N ALA A 70 6.00 2.85 16.73
CA ALA A 70 4.90 2.18 16.03
C ALA A 70 4.19 1.16 16.89
N PHE A 71 4.91 0.14 17.36
CA PHE A 71 4.33 -0.96 18.14
C PHE A 71 4.25 -0.65 19.64
N CYS A 72 5.20 0.10 20.20
CA CYS A 72 5.25 0.52 21.62
C CYS A 72 5.10 -0.64 22.61
N ASN A 73 5.54 -1.85 22.25
CA ASN A 73 5.33 -3.09 23.01
C ASN A 73 3.84 -3.41 23.30
N GLU A 74 2.92 -2.86 22.54
CA GLU A 74 1.50 -3.11 22.68
C GLU A 74 1.04 -4.24 21.75
N PRO A 75 0.01 -5.00 22.16
CA PRO A 75 -0.52 -6.07 21.33
C PRO A 75 -1.29 -5.52 20.12
N PHE A 76 -1.05 -6.11 18.96
CA PHE A 76 -1.82 -5.90 17.73
C PHE A 76 -2.32 -7.23 17.20
N ASP A 77 -3.53 -7.23 16.66
CA ASP A 77 -4.08 -8.42 15.98
C ASP A 77 -3.48 -8.57 14.59
N ALA A 78 -3.29 -7.46 13.89
CA ALA A 78 -2.82 -7.46 12.51
C ALA A 78 -1.98 -6.22 12.16
N VAL A 79 -1.14 -6.39 11.13
CA VAL A 79 -0.49 -5.29 10.39
C VAL A 79 -1.08 -5.24 8.98
N VAL A 80 -1.42 -4.04 8.54
CA VAL A 80 -1.77 -3.74 7.14
C VAL A 80 -0.73 -2.79 6.57
N SER A 81 -0.09 -3.16 5.47
CA SER A 81 0.94 -2.31 4.87
C SER A 81 0.56 -1.85 3.47
N CYS A 82 0.46 -0.53 3.32
CA CYS A 82 0.36 0.19 2.06
C CYS A 82 1.65 1.00 1.77
N LEU A 83 2.78 0.61 2.37
CA LEU A 83 4.07 1.24 2.09
C LEU A 83 4.50 0.99 0.65
N ALA A 84 5.07 2.01 0.03
CA ALA A 84 5.72 1.91 -1.27
C ALA A 84 6.83 2.96 -1.39
N SER A 85 7.87 2.61 -2.14
CA SER A 85 8.92 3.55 -2.55
C SER A 85 8.32 4.67 -3.41
N ARG A 86 8.94 5.86 -3.38
CA ARG A 86 8.41 7.07 -4.04
C ARG A 86 9.27 7.60 -5.17
N THR A 87 10.58 7.37 -5.10
CA THR A 87 11.54 7.99 -6.03
C THR A 87 11.74 7.15 -7.30
N GLY A 88 11.38 5.88 -7.28
CA GLY A 88 11.65 4.93 -8.36
C GLY A 88 13.10 4.47 -8.45
N THR A 89 14.00 4.97 -7.59
CA THR A 89 15.39 4.53 -7.56
C THR A 89 15.52 3.12 -6.97
N PRO A 90 16.50 2.30 -7.41
CA PRO A 90 16.71 0.99 -6.82
C PRO A 90 16.97 1.03 -5.31
N GLN A 91 17.69 2.03 -4.83
CA GLN A 91 18.00 2.18 -3.41
C GLN A 91 16.73 2.40 -2.58
N ASP A 92 15.83 3.31 -3.00
CA ASP A 92 14.55 3.57 -2.33
C ASP A 92 13.64 2.33 -2.38
N ALA A 93 13.61 1.64 -3.51
CA ALA A 93 12.84 0.40 -3.67
C ALA A 93 13.26 -0.67 -2.65
N TRP A 94 14.55 -0.98 -2.55
CA TRP A 94 15.05 -1.97 -1.59
C TRP A 94 14.90 -1.52 -0.14
N ALA A 95 15.08 -0.21 0.15
CA ALA A 95 14.91 0.31 1.50
C ALA A 95 13.45 0.26 1.97
N VAL A 96 12.49 0.61 1.11
CA VAL A 96 11.07 0.75 1.50
C VAL A 96 10.27 -0.52 1.18
N ASP A 97 10.33 -1.02 -0.09
CA ASP A 97 9.49 -2.15 -0.51
C ASP A 97 9.99 -3.50 0.03
N TYR A 98 11.23 -3.57 0.54
CA TYR A 98 11.79 -4.78 1.14
C TYR A 98 12.21 -4.59 2.60
N GLN A 99 13.26 -3.79 2.87
CA GLN A 99 13.87 -3.73 4.20
C GLN A 99 12.91 -3.20 5.28
N ALA A 100 12.18 -2.11 5.01
CA ALA A 100 11.22 -1.57 5.97
C ALA A 100 10.11 -2.59 6.30
N HIS A 101 9.66 -3.35 5.32
CA HIS A 101 8.69 -4.42 5.53
C HIS A 101 9.25 -5.60 6.33
N LEU A 102 10.52 -5.99 6.10
CA LEU A 102 11.17 -7.03 6.90
C LEU A 102 11.28 -6.62 8.38
N LEU A 103 11.70 -5.38 8.63
CA LEU A 103 11.77 -4.84 10.00
C LEU A 103 10.38 -4.83 10.66
N ALA A 104 9.36 -4.41 9.92
CA ALA A 104 7.99 -4.42 10.42
C ALA A 104 7.49 -5.85 10.71
N LEU A 105 7.83 -6.81 9.86
CA LEU A 105 7.49 -8.23 10.04
C LEU A 105 8.19 -8.82 11.28
N GLU A 106 9.46 -8.50 11.48
CA GLU A 106 10.25 -8.92 12.66
C GLU A 106 9.59 -8.42 13.96
N VAL A 107 9.29 -7.11 14.03
CA VAL A 107 8.65 -6.55 15.23
C VAL A 107 7.24 -7.11 15.40
N ALA A 108 6.44 -7.22 14.33
CA ALA A 108 5.12 -7.81 14.38
C ALA A 108 5.13 -9.21 15.00
N LYS A 109 6.07 -10.07 14.58
CA LYS A 109 6.24 -11.42 15.15
C LYS A 109 6.63 -11.37 16.64
N SER A 110 7.51 -10.46 17.02
CA SER A 110 7.99 -10.36 18.41
C SER A 110 6.91 -9.91 19.41
N VAL A 111 5.90 -9.14 18.95
CA VAL A 111 4.76 -8.70 19.77
C VAL A 111 3.50 -9.57 19.58
N GLY A 112 3.62 -10.71 18.88
CA GLY A 112 2.54 -11.68 18.76
C GLY A 112 1.44 -11.33 17.74
N VAL A 113 1.72 -10.47 16.75
CA VAL A 113 0.82 -10.25 15.61
C VAL A 113 0.57 -11.56 14.89
N ARG A 114 -0.68 -11.83 14.54
CA ARG A 114 -1.10 -13.07 13.89
C ARG A 114 -1.31 -12.96 12.39
N GLN A 115 -1.57 -11.74 11.89
CA GLN A 115 -1.95 -11.54 10.50
C GLN A 115 -1.24 -10.33 9.87
N PHE A 116 -0.84 -10.48 8.61
CA PHE A 116 -0.21 -9.41 7.83
C PHE A 116 -0.87 -9.28 6.45
N VAL A 117 -1.44 -8.11 6.15
CA VAL A 117 -2.03 -7.78 4.85
C VAL A 117 -1.08 -6.85 4.11
N LEU A 118 -0.63 -7.27 2.94
CA LEU A 118 0.34 -6.52 2.11
C LEU A 118 -0.31 -5.98 0.84
N LEU A 119 -0.18 -4.69 0.60
CA LEU A 119 -0.42 -4.10 -0.71
C LEU A 119 0.82 -4.26 -1.59
N SER A 120 0.77 -5.21 -2.51
CA SER A 120 1.78 -5.43 -3.52
C SER A 120 1.37 -4.79 -4.87
N ALA A 121 1.68 -5.41 -6.00
CA ALA A 121 1.31 -4.94 -7.33
C ALA A 121 1.25 -6.12 -8.33
N ILE A 122 0.35 -6.07 -9.31
CA ILE A 122 0.22 -7.11 -10.33
C ILE A 122 1.50 -7.26 -11.17
N CYS A 123 2.21 -6.16 -11.40
CA CYS A 123 3.41 -6.14 -12.25
C CYS A 123 4.61 -6.91 -11.69
N VAL A 124 4.56 -7.37 -10.43
CA VAL A 124 5.60 -8.23 -9.86
C VAL A 124 5.64 -9.63 -10.49
N GLN A 125 4.61 -10.04 -11.21
CA GLN A 125 4.59 -11.32 -11.94
C GLN A 125 5.68 -11.43 -13.01
N LYS A 126 6.16 -10.27 -13.53
CA LYS A 126 7.29 -10.20 -14.48
C LYS A 126 8.26 -9.11 -14.00
N PRO A 127 9.12 -9.42 -13.01
CA PRO A 127 9.92 -8.40 -12.32
C PRO A 127 11.11 -7.95 -13.16
N LEU A 128 10.99 -6.79 -13.79
CA LEU A 128 12.07 -6.14 -14.54
C LEU A 128 12.74 -5.04 -13.71
N LEU A 129 11.94 -4.31 -12.94
CA LEU A 129 12.37 -3.13 -12.18
C LEU A 129 12.73 -3.49 -10.73
N ALA A 130 13.56 -2.66 -10.11
CA ALA A 130 14.04 -2.90 -8.75
C ALA A 130 12.89 -3.01 -7.72
N PHE A 131 11.87 -2.14 -7.80
CA PHE A 131 10.74 -2.19 -6.87
C PHE A 131 9.92 -3.48 -7.00
N GLN A 132 9.80 -4.04 -8.21
CA GLN A 132 9.11 -5.31 -8.43
C GLN A 132 9.87 -6.47 -7.78
N LYS A 133 11.20 -6.47 -7.92
CA LYS A 133 12.08 -7.47 -7.29
C LYS A 133 12.05 -7.35 -5.77
N ALA A 134 12.11 -6.13 -5.24
CA ALA A 134 12.03 -5.85 -3.81
C ALA A 134 10.70 -6.31 -3.20
N LYS A 135 9.57 -6.02 -3.87
CA LYS A 135 8.25 -6.50 -3.43
C LYS A 135 8.16 -8.03 -3.45
N LEU A 136 8.62 -8.69 -4.50
CA LEU A 136 8.63 -10.16 -4.56
C LEU A 136 9.49 -10.78 -3.47
N ALA A 137 10.66 -10.21 -3.18
CA ALA A 137 11.52 -10.68 -2.11
C ALA A 137 10.81 -10.59 -0.75
N PHE A 138 10.07 -9.50 -0.50
CA PHE A 138 9.27 -9.40 0.73
C PHE A 138 8.06 -10.33 0.73
N GLU A 139 7.36 -10.51 -0.39
CA GLU A 139 6.26 -11.48 -0.47
C GLU A 139 6.74 -12.89 -0.08
N SER A 140 7.92 -13.32 -0.55
CA SER A 140 8.50 -14.61 -0.17
C SER A 140 8.79 -14.68 1.34
N ALA A 141 9.42 -13.65 1.92
CA ALA A 141 9.68 -13.59 3.35
C ALA A 141 8.39 -13.60 4.19
N LEU A 142 7.34 -12.94 3.72
CA LEU A 142 6.04 -12.93 4.39
C LEU A 142 5.36 -14.32 4.34
N ILE A 143 5.40 -15.00 3.21
CA ILE A 143 4.87 -16.37 3.07
C ILE A 143 5.60 -17.33 4.00
N GLU A 144 6.90 -17.21 4.13
CA GLU A 144 7.75 -18.06 4.98
C GLU A 144 7.68 -17.69 6.47
N SER A 145 7.06 -16.56 6.82
CA SER A 145 7.05 -16.02 8.20
C SER A 145 6.27 -16.83 9.21
N GLY A 146 5.33 -17.66 8.76
CA GLY A 146 4.38 -18.39 9.61
C GLY A 146 3.15 -17.57 10.04
N LEU A 147 3.07 -16.27 9.69
CA LEU A 147 1.87 -15.48 9.95
C LEU A 147 0.78 -15.81 8.92
N THR A 148 -0.49 -15.62 9.30
CA THR A 148 -1.57 -15.55 8.32
C THR A 148 -1.34 -14.33 7.44
N TYR A 149 -1.25 -14.52 6.12
CA TYR A 149 -1.01 -13.42 5.19
C TYR A 149 -2.12 -13.25 4.17
N SER A 150 -2.24 -12.04 3.62
CA SER A 150 -2.99 -11.73 2.41
C SER A 150 -2.15 -10.78 1.56
N ILE A 151 -1.71 -11.22 0.38
CA ILE A 151 -0.89 -10.43 -0.52
C ILE A 151 -1.76 -9.92 -1.67
N VAL A 152 -2.15 -8.66 -1.61
CA VAL A 152 -3.03 -8.04 -2.60
C VAL A 152 -2.18 -7.46 -3.74
N ARG A 153 -2.42 -7.94 -4.97
CA ARG A 153 -1.74 -7.50 -6.19
C ARG A 153 -2.71 -6.75 -7.11
N PRO A 154 -2.94 -5.45 -6.87
CA PRO A 154 -3.83 -4.67 -7.71
C PRO A 154 -3.24 -4.37 -9.09
N THR A 155 -4.13 -4.13 -10.03
CA THR A 155 -3.82 -3.52 -11.32
C THR A 155 -3.60 -2.01 -11.17
N ALA A 156 -3.66 -1.22 -12.25
CA ALA A 156 -3.51 0.22 -12.15
C ALA A 156 -4.67 0.85 -11.35
N PHE A 157 -4.35 1.90 -10.60
CA PHE A 157 -5.35 2.74 -9.94
C PHE A 157 -5.82 3.83 -10.91
N PHE A 158 -7.05 4.31 -10.77
CA PHE A 158 -7.53 5.46 -11.55
C PHE A 158 -6.61 6.67 -11.41
N LYS A 159 -6.09 6.93 -10.22
CA LYS A 159 -5.13 8.01 -9.99
C LYS A 159 -3.82 7.84 -10.77
N SER A 160 -3.36 6.61 -11.02
CA SER A 160 -2.16 6.36 -11.83
C SER A 160 -2.37 6.76 -13.30
N LEU A 161 -3.62 6.74 -13.77
CA LEU A 161 -4.01 7.14 -15.11
C LEU A 161 -4.29 8.65 -15.21
N SER A 162 -4.59 9.32 -14.10
CA SER A 162 -4.96 10.75 -14.08
C SER A 162 -3.86 11.70 -14.54
N GLY A 163 -2.60 11.27 -14.53
CA GLY A 163 -1.48 12.07 -15.04
C GLY A 163 -1.65 12.45 -16.52
N GLN A 164 -2.24 11.57 -17.32
CA GLN A 164 -2.57 11.86 -18.72
C GLN A 164 -3.73 12.85 -18.84
N LEU A 165 -4.76 12.73 -18.00
CA LEU A 165 -5.88 13.68 -17.97
C LEU A 165 -5.41 15.10 -17.67
N THR A 166 -4.57 15.27 -16.64
CA THR A 166 -3.98 16.58 -16.31
C THR A 166 -3.16 17.15 -17.49
N ARG A 167 -2.51 16.27 -18.24
CA ARG A 167 -1.73 16.63 -19.42
C ARG A 167 -2.64 17.16 -20.51
N VAL A 168 -3.73 16.45 -20.81
CA VAL A 168 -4.74 16.84 -21.82
C VAL A 168 -5.45 18.15 -21.42
N GLN A 169 -5.83 18.31 -20.15
CA GLN A 169 -6.42 19.53 -19.62
C GLN A 169 -5.51 20.76 -19.80
N LYS A 170 -4.20 20.57 -19.87
CA LYS A 170 -3.19 21.62 -20.16
C LYS A 170 -2.93 21.79 -21.67
N GLY A 171 -3.78 21.28 -22.54
CA GLY A 171 -3.63 21.36 -23.99
C GLY A 171 -2.47 20.53 -24.57
N LYS A 172 -1.91 19.58 -23.81
CA LYS A 172 -0.85 18.70 -24.28
C LYS A 172 -1.42 17.39 -24.81
N PRO A 173 -0.81 16.75 -25.83
CA PRO A 173 -1.33 15.51 -26.39
C PRO A 173 -1.31 14.36 -25.37
N PHE A 174 -2.29 13.46 -25.48
CA PHE A 174 -2.27 12.18 -24.78
C PHE A 174 -1.10 11.34 -25.31
N LEU A 175 -0.28 10.79 -24.43
CA LEU A 175 0.89 10.00 -24.82
C LEU A 175 0.56 8.52 -24.90
N ILE A 176 0.77 7.96 -26.08
CA ILE A 176 0.65 6.52 -26.33
C ILE A 176 2.02 6.00 -26.77
N PHE A 177 2.50 4.92 -26.15
CA PHE A 177 3.73 4.26 -26.55
C PHE A 177 3.43 3.13 -27.55
N GLY A 178 4.09 3.17 -28.71
CA GLY A 178 3.84 2.25 -29.82
C GLY A 178 2.43 2.41 -30.38
N ASP A 179 1.73 1.31 -30.62
CA ASP A 179 0.35 1.28 -31.10
C ASP A 179 -0.72 1.43 -30.00
N GLY A 180 -0.27 1.47 -28.74
CA GLY A 180 -1.16 1.59 -27.57
C GLY A 180 -2.00 0.33 -27.27
N ARG A 181 -1.72 -0.80 -27.90
CA ARG A 181 -2.49 -2.07 -27.76
C ARG A 181 -1.76 -3.17 -27.03
N ARG A 182 -0.45 -2.99 -26.74
CA ARG A 182 0.41 -4.03 -26.15
C ARG A 182 0.16 -4.29 -24.67
N THR A 183 -0.47 -3.35 -23.99
CA THR A 183 -0.80 -3.45 -22.55
C THR A 183 -2.27 -3.12 -22.36
N ALA A 184 -2.88 -3.75 -21.38
CA ALA A 184 -4.23 -3.44 -20.96
C ALA A 184 -4.30 -3.59 -19.42
N CYS A 185 -5.16 -2.81 -18.79
CA CYS A 185 -5.39 -2.89 -17.35
C CYS A 185 -6.89 -2.80 -17.04
N LYS A 186 -7.26 -3.29 -15.85
CA LYS A 186 -8.58 -3.11 -15.26
C LYS A 186 -8.44 -2.13 -14.09
N PRO A 187 -8.56 -0.81 -14.32
CA PRO A 187 -8.36 0.16 -13.26
C PRO A 187 -9.32 -0.08 -12.11
N ILE A 188 -8.82 0.05 -10.88
CA ILE A 188 -9.61 -0.09 -9.67
C ILE A 188 -9.66 1.25 -8.94
N SER A 189 -10.81 1.55 -8.29
CA SER A 189 -10.92 2.74 -7.45
C SER A 189 -10.12 2.57 -6.15
N ASP A 190 -9.72 3.70 -5.57
CA ASP A 190 -8.99 3.72 -4.31
C ASP A 190 -9.87 3.14 -3.18
N ASP A 191 -11.17 3.45 -3.18
CA ASP A 191 -12.11 3.01 -2.17
C ASP A 191 -12.41 1.51 -2.28
N ASP A 192 -12.65 0.96 -3.49
CA ASP A 192 -12.85 -0.48 -3.69
C ASP A 192 -11.61 -1.29 -3.25
N LEU A 193 -10.41 -0.76 -3.54
CA LEU A 193 -9.18 -1.42 -3.13
C LEU A 193 -8.98 -1.32 -1.61
N GLY A 194 -9.30 -0.17 -1.00
CA GLY A 194 -9.27 0.02 0.46
C GLY A 194 -10.21 -0.95 1.18
N ASP A 195 -11.43 -1.08 0.68
CA ASP A 195 -12.41 -2.05 1.18
C ASP A 195 -11.93 -3.49 1.04
N PHE A 196 -11.33 -3.82 -0.10
CA PHE A 196 -10.78 -5.15 -0.31
C PHE A 196 -9.65 -5.46 0.67
N MET A 197 -8.73 -4.50 0.90
CA MET A 197 -7.66 -4.61 1.88
C MET A 197 -8.21 -4.84 3.29
N ALA A 198 -9.23 -4.09 3.70
CA ALA A 198 -9.85 -4.24 5.01
C ALA A 198 -10.54 -5.61 5.17
N ARG A 199 -11.26 -6.08 4.14
CA ARG A 199 -11.89 -7.41 4.14
C ARG A 199 -10.90 -8.57 4.23
N CYS A 200 -9.64 -8.38 3.83
CA CYS A 200 -8.61 -9.40 4.02
C CYS A 200 -8.38 -9.76 5.50
N LEU A 201 -8.77 -8.91 6.44
CA LEU A 201 -8.64 -9.21 7.87
C LEU A 201 -9.68 -10.19 8.39
N THR A 202 -10.89 -10.18 7.83
CA THR A 202 -12.05 -10.92 8.36
C THR A 202 -12.54 -12.04 7.47
N ASP A 203 -12.22 -12.02 6.18
CA ASP A 203 -12.62 -13.03 5.20
C ASP A 203 -11.56 -14.13 5.10
N ALA A 204 -11.83 -15.28 5.74
CA ALA A 204 -10.92 -16.42 5.76
C ALA A 204 -10.56 -16.96 4.36
N SER A 205 -11.40 -16.74 3.34
CA SER A 205 -11.10 -17.14 1.96
C SER A 205 -9.92 -16.38 1.35
N LYS A 206 -9.52 -15.26 1.96
CA LYS A 206 -8.40 -14.41 1.55
C LYS A 206 -7.12 -14.69 2.33
N HIS A 207 -7.18 -15.56 3.35
CA HIS A 207 -6.02 -15.87 4.17
C HIS A 207 -5.07 -16.83 3.45
N ASN A 208 -3.78 -16.60 3.59
CA ASN A 208 -2.68 -17.33 2.96
C ASN A 208 -2.81 -17.38 1.43
N GLN A 209 -3.24 -16.25 0.85
CA GLN A 209 -3.49 -16.10 -0.57
C GLN A 209 -2.72 -14.94 -1.18
N ILE A 210 -2.32 -15.11 -2.44
CA ILE A 210 -1.92 -14.03 -3.34
C ILE A 210 -3.15 -13.66 -4.17
N LEU A 211 -3.61 -12.42 -4.05
CA LEU A 211 -4.91 -11.95 -4.50
C LEU A 211 -4.75 -10.90 -5.62
N PRO A 212 -4.72 -11.31 -6.89
CA PRO A 212 -4.81 -10.36 -7.99
C PRO A 212 -6.17 -9.68 -7.97
N ILE A 213 -6.19 -8.35 -8.10
CA ILE A 213 -7.44 -7.59 -8.12
C ILE A 213 -7.39 -6.46 -9.15
N GLY A 214 -8.50 -6.23 -9.83
CA GLY A 214 -8.75 -5.11 -10.72
C GLY A 214 -10.21 -4.66 -10.60
N GLY A 215 -10.52 -3.51 -11.17
CA GLY A 215 -11.89 -3.01 -11.21
C GLY A 215 -12.83 -3.89 -12.04
N PRO A 216 -14.13 -3.67 -11.94
CA PRO A 216 -15.12 -4.32 -12.78
C PRO A 216 -14.98 -3.89 -14.24
N GLY A 217 -15.51 -4.69 -15.14
CA GLY A 217 -15.52 -4.37 -16.57
C GLY A 217 -14.34 -4.94 -17.36
N PRO A 218 -14.25 -4.64 -18.66
CA PRO A 218 -13.19 -5.12 -19.53
C PRO A 218 -11.84 -4.47 -19.19
N ALA A 219 -10.76 -5.13 -19.59
CA ALA A 219 -9.45 -4.49 -19.57
C ALA A 219 -9.39 -3.41 -20.68
N ILE A 220 -8.85 -2.25 -20.37
CA ILE A 220 -8.71 -1.11 -21.28
C ILE A 220 -7.25 -0.89 -21.66
N THR A 221 -7.00 -0.64 -22.94
CA THR A 221 -5.67 -0.33 -23.47
C THR A 221 -5.39 1.18 -23.41
N PRO A 222 -4.11 1.62 -23.47
CA PRO A 222 -3.80 3.05 -23.60
C PRO A 222 -4.47 3.74 -24.77
N ARG A 223 -4.72 3.02 -25.88
CA ARG A 223 -5.44 3.56 -27.03
C ARG A 223 -6.93 3.82 -26.75
N GLU A 224 -7.56 2.99 -25.93
CA GLU A 224 -8.96 3.13 -25.55
C GLU A 224 -9.16 4.16 -24.41
N GLN A 225 -8.08 4.57 -23.74
CA GLN A 225 -8.10 5.58 -22.70
C GLN A 225 -8.00 7.02 -23.26
N GLY A 226 -7.43 7.20 -24.45
CA GLY A 226 -7.22 8.49 -25.13
C GLY A 226 -8.26 8.76 -26.19
#